data_02725d11ec1e21c49fb338683f17b8a3
#
_entry.id   02725d11ec1e21c49fb338683f17b8a3
#
_cell.length_a   1.000
_cell.length_b   1.000
_cell.length_c   1.000
_cell.angle_alpha   90.00
_cell.angle_beta   90.00
_cell.angle_gamma   90.00
#
_symmetry.space_group_name_H-M   'P 1'
#
loop_
_entity.id
_entity.type
_entity.pdbx_description
1 polymer ?
#
loop_
_entity_poly.entity_id
_entity_poly.type
_entity_poly.pdbx_seq_one_letter_code
_entity_poly.pdbx_strand_id
1 'polypeptide(L)'
;QRQMCIRDSTDTKEMPPCIILKSDGAALYATTDLATIVDRMENLHADSLIYLADKRQEMHFVQVFRVAKKAGLVTPETELKYVGFGTMNGKDGKPFKTREGGVMRLEYLIRDIDEEMYRKVSESRHDLSEEEARKIAKIIGLSAIKYGDLSNQASKDYIFDIDRFTSFEGDTGPYILYTIVRLSLIHISEPTRP
;
A
#
# COMPACT_ATOMS: atom_id res chain seq x y z
N GLN A 1 6.99 20.20 34.87
CA GLN A 1 7.78 19.61 33.77
C GLN A 1 7.40 20.31 32.45
N ARG A 2 8.40 20.77 31.68
CA ARG A 2 8.15 21.48 30.42
C ARG A 2 8.12 20.47 29.29
N GLN A 3 7.07 20.52 28.48
CA GLN A 3 6.97 19.80 27.23
C GLN A 3 8.07 20.26 26.28
N MET A 4 8.84 19.33 25.73
CA MET A 4 9.87 19.65 24.75
C MET A 4 9.27 19.66 23.36
N CYS A 5 9.34 20.79 22.67
CA CYS A 5 8.88 20.92 21.30
C CYS A 5 9.89 21.72 20.47
N ILE A 6 9.99 21.40 19.21
CA ILE A 6 10.76 22.19 18.23
C ILE A 6 9.79 23.16 17.55
N ARG A 7 10.13 24.45 17.69
CA ARG A 7 9.39 25.56 17.05
C ARG A 7 10.20 26.11 15.88
N ASP A 8 9.47 26.52 14.88
CA ASP A 8 10.02 27.19 13.71
C ASP A 8 9.34 28.56 13.54
N SER A 9 10.03 29.53 12.93
CA SER A 9 9.46 30.84 12.57
C SER A 9 8.27 30.72 11.59
N THR A 10 8.15 29.58 10.92
CA THR A 10 7.07 29.24 9.98
C THR A 10 5.92 28.47 10.64
N ASP A 11 5.98 28.23 11.97
CA ASP A 11 4.88 27.60 12.70
C ASP A 11 3.64 28.49 12.67
N THR A 12 2.52 27.92 12.26
CA THR A 12 1.22 28.58 12.18
C THR A 12 0.16 27.76 12.90
N LYS A 13 -1.09 28.23 12.89
CA LYS A 13 -2.23 27.41 13.36
C LYS A 13 -2.43 26.16 12.51
N GLU A 14 -2.11 26.25 11.23
CA GLU A 14 -2.20 25.14 10.28
C GLU A 14 -1.02 24.17 10.40
N MET A 15 0.13 24.65 10.90
CA MET A 15 1.31 23.84 11.14
C MET A 15 1.87 24.13 12.53
N PRO A 16 1.35 23.46 13.56
CA PRO A 16 1.80 23.66 14.94
C PRO A 16 3.22 23.10 15.15
N PRO A 17 3.90 23.52 16.24
CA PRO A 17 5.21 23.01 16.59
C PRO A 17 5.19 21.49 16.82
N CYS A 18 6.27 20.81 16.40
CA CYS A 18 6.42 19.38 16.61
C CYS A 18 6.77 19.09 18.08
N ILE A 19 5.93 18.31 18.73
CA ILE A 19 6.16 17.86 20.11
C ILE A 19 7.03 16.61 20.08
N ILE A 20 8.18 16.64 20.72
CA ILE A 20 9.13 15.54 20.79
C ILE A 20 9.01 14.77 22.10
N LEU A 21 8.74 15.47 23.20
CA LEU A 21 8.64 14.85 24.51
C LEU A 21 7.42 15.44 25.26
N LYS A 22 6.61 14.58 25.83
CA LYS A 22 5.50 14.98 26.69
C LYS A 22 5.99 15.55 28.02
N SER A 23 5.11 16.22 28.74
CA SER A 23 5.42 16.76 30.07
C SER A 23 5.76 15.67 31.10
N ASP A 24 5.27 14.46 30.92
CA ASP A 24 5.56 13.28 31.75
C ASP A 24 6.85 12.53 31.33
N GLY A 25 7.55 13.02 30.30
CA GLY A 25 8.78 12.42 29.77
C GLY A 25 8.53 11.31 28.75
N ALA A 26 7.28 11.01 28.39
CA ALA A 26 6.98 9.98 27.40
C ALA A 26 7.31 10.44 25.97
N ALA A 27 7.89 9.53 25.19
CA ALA A 27 8.10 9.71 23.75
C ALA A 27 6.78 9.73 22.99
N LEU A 28 6.79 10.40 21.84
CA LEU A 28 5.68 10.48 20.89
C LEU A 28 6.05 9.80 19.58
N TYR A 29 5.08 9.63 18.69
CA TYR A 29 5.36 9.10 17.34
C TYR A 29 6.43 9.92 16.60
N ALA A 30 6.41 11.26 16.73
CA ALA A 30 7.45 12.10 16.14
C ALA A 30 8.85 11.76 16.66
N THR A 31 8.98 11.41 17.93
CA THR A 31 10.27 11.01 18.53
C THR A 31 10.77 9.70 17.94
N THR A 32 9.88 8.70 17.82
CA THR A 32 10.25 7.39 17.26
C THR A 32 10.56 7.49 15.78
N ASP A 33 9.84 8.32 15.02
CA ASP A 33 10.12 8.55 13.60
C ASP A 33 11.45 9.28 13.39
N LEU A 34 11.78 10.27 14.23
CA LEU A 34 13.09 10.92 14.20
C LEU A 34 14.22 9.95 14.55
N ALA A 35 14.03 9.10 15.56
CA ALA A 35 15.00 8.05 15.91
C ALA A 35 15.20 7.07 14.74
N THR A 36 14.13 6.73 14.03
CA THR A 36 14.21 5.89 12.83
C THR A 36 14.98 6.57 11.68
N ILE A 37 14.81 7.90 11.52
CA ILE A 37 15.63 8.66 10.54
C ILE A 37 17.11 8.58 10.90
N VAL A 38 17.46 8.81 12.17
CA VAL A 38 18.86 8.71 12.65
C VAL A 38 19.42 7.32 12.36
N ASP A 39 18.72 6.27 12.74
CA ASP A 39 19.13 4.88 12.50
C ASP A 39 19.39 4.61 11.02
N ARG A 40 18.50 5.06 10.13
CA ARG A 40 18.66 4.89 8.67
C ARG A 40 19.82 5.69 8.10
N MET A 41 20.10 6.87 8.64
CA MET A 41 21.25 7.67 8.22
C MET A 41 22.57 7.07 8.72
N GLU A 42 22.64 6.65 9.97
CA GLU A 42 23.87 6.15 10.58
C GLU A 42 24.23 4.72 10.15
N ASN A 43 23.20 3.83 10.08
CA ASN A 43 23.44 2.40 9.84
C ASN A 43 23.22 1.99 8.38
N LEU A 44 22.33 2.65 7.64
CA LEU A 44 22.03 2.31 6.25
C LEU A 44 22.63 3.30 5.24
N HIS A 45 23.11 4.45 5.69
CA HIS A 45 23.65 5.52 4.84
C HIS A 45 22.73 5.88 3.67
N ALA A 46 21.42 6.05 3.97
CA ALA A 46 20.37 6.19 2.97
C ALA A 46 20.42 7.55 2.28
N ASP A 47 20.44 7.57 0.95
CA ASP A 47 20.32 8.80 0.13
C ASP A 47 18.89 9.29 0.04
N SER A 48 17.90 8.38 0.14
CA SER A 48 16.47 8.69 0.07
C SER A 48 15.68 7.88 1.10
N LEU A 49 14.80 8.56 1.83
CA LEU A 49 13.88 7.96 2.80
C LEU A 49 12.44 8.20 2.34
N ILE A 50 11.77 7.12 1.92
CA ILE A 50 10.39 7.18 1.45
C ILE A 50 9.46 6.62 2.53
N TYR A 51 8.52 7.45 2.99
CA TYR A 51 7.50 7.09 3.96
C TYR A 51 6.15 6.89 3.26
N LEU A 52 5.68 5.65 3.25
CA LEU A 52 4.40 5.28 2.70
C LEU A 52 3.40 5.11 3.83
N ALA A 53 2.41 6.00 3.94
CA ALA A 53 1.42 5.99 5.00
C ALA A 53 0.07 6.55 4.54
N ASP A 54 -0.96 6.40 5.38
CA ASP A 54 -2.29 6.97 5.12
C ASP A 54 -2.21 8.50 4.92
N LYS A 55 -2.86 9.01 3.88
CA LYS A 55 -2.85 10.44 3.51
C LYS A 55 -3.16 11.41 4.67
N ARG A 56 -3.90 10.94 5.68
CA ARG A 56 -4.22 11.73 6.87
C ARG A 56 -3.02 12.00 7.78
N GLN A 57 -1.90 11.29 7.56
CA GLN A 57 -0.66 11.47 8.32
C GLN A 57 0.32 12.46 7.67
N GLU A 58 -0.06 13.09 6.56
CA GLU A 58 0.81 14.02 5.82
C GLU A 58 1.40 15.12 6.72
N MET A 59 0.55 15.79 7.52
CA MET A 59 1.00 16.84 8.44
C MET A 59 2.05 16.35 9.43
N HIS A 60 1.89 15.15 9.96
CA HIS A 60 2.85 14.54 10.87
C HIS A 60 4.22 14.38 10.19
N PHE A 61 4.26 13.80 8.99
CA PHE A 61 5.54 13.61 8.29
C PHE A 61 6.16 14.92 7.81
N VAL A 62 5.37 15.90 7.41
CA VAL A 62 5.87 17.25 7.12
C VAL A 62 6.59 17.85 8.35
N GLN A 63 5.98 17.71 9.54
CA GLN A 63 6.62 18.18 10.78
C GLN A 63 7.91 17.41 11.10
N VAL A 64 7.88 16.06 11.01
CA VAL A 64 9.05 15.22 11.27
C VAL A 64 10.20 15.56 10.31
N PHE A 65 9.94 15.73 9.03
CA PHE A 65 10.96 16.06 8.03
C PHE A 65 11.56 17.44 8.24
N ARG A 66 10.74 18.43 8.63
CA ARG A 66 11.23 19.76 8.98
C ARG A 66 12.16 19.71 10.19
N VAL A 67 11.79 18.97 11.22
CA VAL A 67 12.61 18.77 12.42
C VAL A 67 13.91 18.05 12.07
N ALA A 68 13.85 16.98 11.29
CA ALA A 68 15.05 16.22 10.88
C ALA A 68 16.06 17.13 10.15
N LYS A 69 15.59 17.94 9.21
CA LYS A 69 16.44 18.91 8.49
C LYS A 69 16.98 20.00 9.43
N LYS A 70 16.14 20.59 10.27
CA LYS A 70 16.51 21.66 11.19
C LYS A 70 17.51 21.20 12.25
N ALA A 71 17.38 19.98 12.72
CA ALA A 71 18.27 19.37 13.72
C ALA A 71 19.55 18.76 13.12
N GLY A 72 19.73 18.82 11.79
CA GLY A 72 20.89 18.22 11.11
C GLY A 72 20.95 16.69 11.20
N LEU A 73 19.80 16.02 11.33
CA LEU A 73 19.72 14.56 11.36
C LEU A 73 19.84 13.94 9.97
N VAL A 74 19.74 14.73 8.93
CA VAL A 74 19.89 14.35 7.53
C VAL A 74 20.80 15.36 6.84
N THR A 75 21.46 14.96 5.76
CA THR A 75 22.26 15.88 4.93
C THR A 75 21.37 16.71 4.02
N PRO A 76 21.84 17.82 3.46
CA PRO A 76 21.07 18.62 2.49
C PRO A 76 20.67 17.83 1.23
N GLU A 77 21.47 16.82 0.86
CA GLU A 77 21.28 15.96 -0.31
C GLU A 77 20.28 14.84 -0.06
N THR A 78 20.02 14.50 1.21
CA THR A 78 19.10 13.40 1.57
C THR A 78 17.66 13.75 1.18
N GLU A 79 17.07 12.92 0.33
CA GLU A 79 15.66 13.05 -0.04
C GLU A 79 14.76 12.49 1.06
N LEU A 80 13.87 13.31 1.62
CA LEU A 80 12.78 12.89 2.50
C LEU A 80 11.46 13.01 1.75
N LYS A 81 10.82 11.87 1.47
CA LYS A 81 9.59 11.81 0.66
C LYS A 81 8.47 11.13 1.40
N TYR A 82 7.32 11.78 1.44
CA TYR A 82 6.08 11.20 1.91
C TYR A 82 5.18 10.83 0.73
N VAL A 83 4.64 9.62 0.76
CA VAL A 83 3.67 9.13 -0.22
C VAL A 83 2.42 8.70 0.55
N GLY A 84 1.41 9.58 0.51
CA GLY A 84 0.12 9.33 1.15
C GLY A 84 -0.77 8.45 0.28
N PHE A 85 -1.35 7.40 0.87
CA PHE A 85 -2.35 6.58 0.19
C PHE A 85 -3.75 6.78 0.77
N GLY A 86 -4.75 6.55 -0.08
CA GLY A 86 -6.16 6.61 0.28
C GLY A 86 -6.65 5.34 0.95
N THR A 87 -7.91 5.36 1.35
CA THR A 87 -8.55 4.23 2.03
C THR A 87 -9.22 3.30 1.01
N MET A 88 -9.00 2.00 1.17
CA MET A 88 -9.78 0.97 0.50
C MET A 88 -11.13 0.83 1.22
N ASN A 89 -12.22 1.06 0.50
CA ASN A 89 -13.58 1.00 1.03
C ASN A 89 -14.35 -0.19 0.47
N GLY A 90 -15.34 -0.66 1.21
CA GLY A 90 -16.32 -1.62 0.72
C GLY A 90 -17.38 -0.98 -0.19
N LYS A 91 -18.30 -1.80 -0.72
CA LYS A 91 -19.42 -1.35 -1.58
C LYS A 91 -20.32 -0.29 -0.92
N ASP A 92 -20.34 -0.24 0.41
CA ASP A 92 -21.07 0.76 1.21
C ASP A 92 -20.32 2.11 1.36
N GLY A 93 -19.15 2.25 0.72
CA GLY A 93 -18.31 3.44 0.80
C GLY A 93 -17.60 3.64 2.15
N LYS A 94 -17.68 2.67 3.05
CA LYS A 94 -17.00 2.69 4.36
C LYS A 94 -15.75 1.83 4.32
N PRO A 95 -14.76 2.08 5.21
CA PRO A 95 -13.57 1.25 5.32
C PRO A 95 -13.95 -0.23 5.41
N PHE A 96 -13.24 -1.06 4.67
CA PHE A 96 -13.50 -2.49 4.56
C PHE A 96 -13.54 -3.13 5.96
N LYS A 97 -14.63 -3.83 6.27
CA LYS A 97 -14.82 -4.51 7.56
C LYS A 97 -14.99 -6.01 7.36
N THR A 98 -14.57 -6.78 8.35
CA THR A 98 -14.92 -8.20 8.42
C THR A 98 -16.42 -8.38 8.61
N ARG A 99 -16.96 -9.57 8.30
CA ARG A 99 -18.36 -9.92 8.56
C ARG A 99 -18.75 -9.76 10.04
N GLU A 100 -17.78 -9.84 10.95
CA GLU A 100 -17.93 -9.68 12.40
C GLU A 100 -17.77 -8.22 12.87
N GLY A 101 -17.62 -7.25 11.95
CA GLY A 101 -17.57 -5.81 12.26
C GLY A 101 -16.17 -5.26 12.58
N GLY A 102 -15.11 -6.08 12.53
CA GLY A 102 -13.71 -5.66 12.71
C GLY A 102 -13.11 -5.06 11.43
N VAL A 103 -11.90 -4.47 11.55
CA VAL A 103 -11.13 -4.03 10.38
C VAL A 103 -10.69 -5.26 9.59
N MET A 104 -10.91 -5.26 8.27
CA MET A 104 -10.45 -6.33 7.39
C MET A 104 -8.92 -6.39 7.38
N ARG A 105 -8.36 -7.52 7.79
CA ARG A 105 -6.93 -7.78 7.63
C ARG A 105 -6.65 -8.24 6.21
N LEU A 106 -5.51 -7.83 5.67
CA LEU A 106 -5.10 -8.18 4.31
C LEU A 106 -5.09 -9.71 4.07
N GLU A 107 -4.69 -10.48 5.06
CA GLU A 107 -4.69 -11.94 4.99
C GLU A 107 -6.07 -12.56 4.71
N TYR A 108 -7.13 -11.98 5.30
CA TYR A 108 -8.50 -12.43 5.05
C TYR A 108 -8.98 -12.03 3.65
N LEU A 109 -8.63 -10.83 3.20
CA LEU A 109 -8.94 -10.39 1.85
C LEU A 109 -8.28 -11.28 0.80
N ILE A 110 -6.99 -11.61 0.98
CA ILE A 110 -6.26 -12.53 0.10
C ILE A 110 -6.94 -13.89 0.08
N ARG A 111 -7.25 -14.46 1.24
CA ARG A 111 -7.91 -15.75 1.33
C ARG A 111 -9.28 -15.75 0.64
N ASP A 112 -10.10 -14.74 0.89
CA ASP A 112 -11.45 -14.67 0.31
C ASP A 112 -11.40 -14.56 -1.22
N ILE A 113 -10.40 -13.86 -1.76
CA ILE A 113 -10.17 -13.77 -3.20
C ILE A 113 -9.61 -15.08 -3.77
N ASP A 114 -8.68 -15.73 -3.08
CA ASP A 114 -8.13 -17.02 -3.48
C ASP A 114 -9.23 -18.10 -3.55
N GLU A 115 -10.16 -18.13 -2.58
CA GLU A 115 -11.30 -19.05 -2.60
C GLU A 115 -12.28 -18.73 -3.73
N GLU A 116 -12.57 -17.46 -3.98
CA GLU A 116 -13.43 -17.06 -5.10
C GLU A 116 -12.79 -17.43 -6.45
N MET A 117 -11.48 -17.22 -6.59
CA MET A 117 -10.76 -17.62 -7.78
C MET A 117 -10.68 -19.14 -7.94
N TYR A 118 -10.47 -19.89 -6.86
CA TYR A 118 -10.51 -21.33 -6.87
C TYR A 118 -11.87 -21.87 -7.35
N ARG A 119 -12.96 -21.30 -6.86
CA ARG A 119 -14.31 -21.66 -7.31
C ARG A 119 -14.47 -21.43 -8.82
N LYS A 120 -14.10 -20.25 -9.34
CA LYS A 120 -14.19 -19.91 -10.78
C LYS A 120 -13.30 -20.81 -11.65
N VAL A 121 -12.09 -21.11 -11.22
CA VAL A 121 -11.17 -22.01 -11.95
C VAL A 121 -11.73 -23.41 -11.99
N SER A 122 -12.21 -23.95 -10.87
CA SER A 122 -12.77 -25.31 -10.77
C SER A 122 -14.06 -25.46 -11.57
N GLU A 123 -14.90 -24.44 -11.66
CA GLU A 123 -16.10 -24.43 -12.51
C GLU A 123 -15.76 -24.41 -14.00
N SER A 124 -14.64 -23.81 -14.39
CA SER A 124 -14.23 -23.65 -15.79
C SER A 124 -13.34 -24.81 -16.29
N ARG A 125 -12.60 -25.45 -15.41
CA ARG A 125 -11.54 -26.43 -15.72
C ARG A 125 -11.69 -27.68 -14.83
N HIS A 126 -12.50 -28.62 -15.31
CA HIS A 126 -12.72 -29.92 -14.63
C HIS A 126 -11.58 -30.92 -14.83
N ASP A 127 -10.62 -30.61 -15.69
CA ASP A 127 -9.45 -31.43 -16.03
C ASP A 127 -8.26 -31.22 -15.08
N LEU A 128 -8.31 -30.21 -14.20
CA LEU A 128 -7.24 -29.88 -13.27
C LEU A 128 -7.42 -30.65 -11.95
N SER A 129 -6.30 -31.06 -11.37
CA SER A 129 -6.28 -31.50 -9.96
C SER A 129 -6.58 -30.32 -9.03
N GLU A 130 -7.03 -30.62 -7.82
CA GLU A 130 -7.28 -29.57 -6.81
C GLU A 130 -6.05 -28.73 -6.53
N GLU A 131 -4.87 -29.34 -6.45
CA GLU A 131 -3.61 -28.63 -6.20
C GLU A 131 -3.27 -27.65 -7.32
N GLU A 132 -3.43 -28.07 -8.58
CA GLU A 132 -3.21 -27.21 -9.74
C GLU A 132 -4.21 -26.08 -9.81
N ALA A 133 -5.50 -26.35 -9.57
CA ALA A 133 -6.54 -25.34 -9.54
C ALA A 133 -6.30 -24.29 -8.45
N ARG A 134 -5.89 -24.70 -7.25
CA ARG A 134 -5.51 -23.78 -6.17
C ARG A 134 -4.28 -22.95 -6.51
N LYS A 135 -3.29 -23.53 -7.17
CA LYS A 135 -2.09 -22.82 -7.62
C LYS A 135 -2.40 -21.72 -8.63
N ILE A 136 -3.23 -22.04 -9.60
CA ILE A 136 -3.71 -21.09 -10.61
C ILE A 136 -4.57 -20.01 -9.96
N ALA A 137 -5.50 -20.38 -9.10
CA ALA A 137 -6.37 -19.45 -8.38
C ALA A 137 -5.57 -18.41 -7.58
N LYS A 138 -4.52 -18.83 -6.90
CA LYS A 138 -3.64 -17.94 -6.12
C LYS A 138 -2.91 -16.92 -7.00
N ILE A 139 -2.43 -17.34 -8.18
CA ILE A 139 -1.77 -16.42 -9.14
C ILE A 139 -2.78 -15.39 -9.65
N ILE A 140 -3.97 -15.83 -10.04
CA ILE A 140 -5.02 -14.95 -10.57
C ILE A 140 -5.54 -14.04 -9.45
N GLY A 141 -5.78 -14.56 -8.26
CA GLY A 141 -6.23 -13.79 -7.10
C GLY A 141 -5.25 -12.67 -6.71
N LEU A 142 -3.96 -12.99 -6.69
CA LEU A 142 -2.93 -11.98 -6.43
C LEU A 142 -2.89 -10.90 -7.51
N SER A 143 -3.09 -11.26 -8.78
CA SER A 143 -3.16 -10.28 -9.87
C SER A 143 -4.38 -9.37 -9.73
N ALA A 144 -5.53 -9.92 -9.32
CA ALA A 144 -6.74 -9.16 -9.09
C ALA A 144 -6.54 -8.09 -8.01
N ILE A 145 -5.92 -8.46 -6.88
CA ILE A 145 -5.61 -7.53 -5.79
C ILE A 145 -4.63 -6.45 -6.24
N LYS A 146 -3.49 -6.85 -6.81
CA LYS A 146 -2.45 -5.90 -7.21
C LYS A 146 -2.95 -4.92 -8.26
N TYR A 147 -3.62 -5.40 -9.29
CA TYR A 147 -4.13 -4.53 -10.33
C TYR A 147 -5.29 -3.66 -9.81
N GLY A 148 -6.19 -4.24 -9.02
CA GLY A 148 -7.29 -3.51 -8.42
C GLY A 148 -6.84 -2.35 -7.55
N ASP A 149 -5.78 -2.52 -6.77
CA ASP A 149 -5.18 -1.46 -5.97
C ASP A 149 -4.39 -0.45 -6.83
N LEU A 150 -3.44 -0.92 -7.63
CA LEU A 150 -2.49 -0.08 -8.36
C LEU A 150 -3.12 0.66 -9.55
N SER A 151 -4.27 0.25 -10.06
CA SER A 151 -5.01 0.96 -11.12
C SER A 151 -5.69 2.23 -10.61
N ASN A 152 -5.81 2.40 -9.30
CA ASN A 152 -6.34 3.61 -8.69
C ASN A 152 -5.24 4.63 -8.42
N GLN A 153 -5.61 5.92 -8.39
CA GLN A 153 -4.68 6.95 -7.96
C GLN A 153 -4.37 6.76 -6.47
N ALA A 154 -3.09 6.59 -6.12
CA ALA A 154 -2.67 6.23 -4.76
C ALA A 154 -3.28 7.10 -3.65
N SER A 155 -3.37 8.44 -3.85
CA SER A 155 -3.90 9.38 -2.85
C SER A 155 -5.42 9.41 -2.74
N LYS A 156 -6.16 8.72 -3.63
CA LYS A 156 -7.62 8.69 -3.60
C LYS A 156 -8.15 7.45 -2.90
N ASP A 157 -9.26 7.65 -2.18
CA ASP A 157 -10.05 6.54 -1.67
C ASP A 157 -10.73 5.83 -2.85
N TYR A 158 -10.84 4.52 -2.80
CA TYR A 158 -11.50 3.73 -3.82
C TYR A 158 -12.37 2.62 -3.23
N ILE A 159 -13.32 2.13 -4.01
CA ILE A 159 -14.18 1.00 -3.63
C ILE A 159 -13.56 -0.27 -4.16
N PHE A 160 -13.26 -1.21 -3.26
CA PHE A 160 -12.83 -2.55 -3.59
C PHE A 160 -14.05 -3.47 -3.70
N ASP A 161 -14.33 -3.93 -4.90
CA ASP A 161 -15.40 -4.87 -5.21
C ASP A 161 -14.79 -6.19 -5.69
N ILE A 162 -14.87 -7.24 -4.88
CA ILE A 162 -14.29 -8.55 -5.18
C ILE A 162 -14.82 -9.08 -6.52
N ASP A 163 -16.13 -9.00 -6.77
CA ASP A 163 -16.74 -9.52 -7.99
C ASP A 163 -16.18 -8.83 -9.23
N ARG A 164 -16.03 -7.50 -9.16
CA ARG A 164 -15.46 -6.70 -10.25
C ARG A 164 -13.98 -7.02 -10.46
N PHE A 165 -13.17 -7.05 -9.40
CA PHE A 165 -11.73 -7.23 -9.54
C PHE A 165 -11.32 -8.66 -9.91
N THR A 166 -12.17 -9.64 -9.59
CA THR A 166 -11.97 -11.05 -9.98
C THR A 166 -12.66 -11.42 -11.30
N SER A 167 -13.18 -10.44 -12.04
CA SER A 167 -13.75 -10.66 -13.37
C SER A 167 -12.65 -10.95 -14.39
N PHE A 168 -12.94 -11.85 -15.34
CA PHE A 168 -12.11 -12.11 -16.53
C PHE A 168 -12.46 -11.18 -17.70
N GLU A 169 -13.27 -10.17 -17.47
CA GLU A 169 -13.67 -9.16 -18.44
C GLU A 169 -13.35 -7.77 -17.95
N GLY A 170 -13.11 -6.85 -18.90
CA GLY A 170 -12.86 -5.45 -18.59
C GLY A 170 -11.42 -5.19 -18.12
N ASP A 171 -11.26 -4.12 -17.32
CA ASP A 171 -9.97 -3.62 -16.86
C ASP A 171 -9.63 -4.27 -15.50
N THR A 172 -9.12 -5.50 -15.54
CA THR A 172 -8.85 -6.34 -14.36
C THR A 172 -7.52 -7.08 -14.46
N GLY A 173 -6.95 -7.45 -13.31
CA GLY A 173 -5.73 -8.29 -13.25
C GLY A 173 -5.89 -9.64 -13.97
N PRO A 174 -6.96 -10.40 -13.71
CA PRO A 174 -7.25 -11.64 -14.44
C PRO A 174 -7.31 -11.48 -15.96
N TYR A 175 -7.93 -10.40 -16.44
CA TYR A 175 -8.00 -10.12 -17.89
C TYR A 175 -6.64 -9.81 -18.50
N ILE A 176 -5.79 -9.09 -17.78
CA ILE A 176 -4.40 -8.83 -18.23
C ILE A 176 -3.61 -10.13 -18.33
N LEU A 177 -3.70 -11.02 -17.32
CA LEU A 177 -3.06 -12.34 -17.38
C LEU A 177 -3.58 -13.17 -18.56
N TYR A 178 -4.88 -13.18 -18.78
CA TYR A 178 -5.50 -13.84 -19.93
C TYR A 178 -4.96 -13.28 -21.25
N THR A 179 -4.84 -11.97 -21.38
CA THR A 179 -4.28 -11.32 -22.57
C THR A 179 -2.83 -11.73 -22.82
N ILE A 180 -2.00 -11.78 -21.76
CA ILE A 180 -0.61 -12.24 -21.86
C ILE A 180 -0.54 -13.68 -22.39
N VAL A 181 -1.38 -14.58 -21.85
CA VAL A 181 -1.42 -15.97 -22.30
C VAL A 181 -1.82 -16.05 -23.77
N ARG A 182 -2.84 -15.31 -24.20
CA ARG A 182 -3.25 -15.29 -25.61
C ARG A 182 -2.16 -14.78 -26.54
N LEU A 183 -1.48 -13.70 -26.18
CA LEU A 183 -0.37 -13.16 -26.97
C LEU A 183 0.80 -14.15 -27.05
N SER A 184 1.11 -14.83 -25.95
CA SER A 184 2.14 -15.87 -25.93
C SER A 184 1.81 -17.05 -26.87
N LEU A 185 0.53 -17.47 -26.90
CA LEU A 185 0.08 -18.54 -27.80
C LEU A 185 0.16 -18.15 -29.28
N ILE A 186 -0.12 -16.88 -29.62
CA ILE A 186 0.03 -16.36 -30.98
C ILE A 186 1.50 -16.44 -31.41
N HIS A 187 2.44 -16.06 -30.55
CA HIS A 187 3.87 -16.13 -30.85
C HIS A 187 4.40 -17.55 -31.01
N ILE A 188 3.82 -18.54 -30.31
CA ILE A 188 4.20 -19.94 -30.42
C ILE A 188 3.61 -20.56 -31.68
N SER A 189 2.43 -20.13 -32.13
CA SER A 189 1.70 -20.69 -33.26
C SER A 189 2.05 -20.06 -34.61
N GLU A 190 2.69 -18.89 -34.66
CA GLU A 190 3.24 -18.32 -35.88
C GLU A 190 4.74 -18.63 -35.95
N PRO A 191 5.18 -19.65 -36.74
CA PRO A 191 6.58 -19.76 -37.07
C PRO A 191 6.98 -18.50 -37.82
N THR A 192 8.00 -17.81 -37.32
CA THR A 192 8.65 -16.70 -38.03
C THR A 192 8.76 -17.02 -39.52
N ARG A 193 7.97 -16.32 -40.33
CA ARG A 193 8.18 -16.37 -41.79
C ARG A 193 9.59 -15.88 -42.09
N PRO A 194 10.38 -16.62 -42.89
CA PRO A 194 11.71 -16.19 -43.27
C PRO A 194 11.70 -14.90 -44.04
#